data_df3be80b95a9d1bb3baee9dfa1f0cf66
#
_entry.id   df3be80b95a9d1bb3baee9dfa1f0cf66
#
_cell.length_a   1.000
_cell.length_b   1.000
_cell.length_c   1.000
_cell.angle_alpha   90.00
_cell.angle_beta   90.00
_cell.angle_gamma   90.00
#
_symmetry.space_group_name_H-M   'P 1'
#
loop_
_entity.id
_entity.type
_entity.pdbx_description
1 polymer ?
#
loop_
_entity_poly.entity_id
_entity_poly.type
_entity_poly.pdbx_seq_one_letter_code
_entity_poly.pdbx_strand_id
1 'polypeptide(L)'
;EESDISAQLNDYKELKRLCLQIKEQRNPSVIVWIGTCTTEIIKMDLEGIAPQLEAEIDIPIVVARANGLDYAFTQGEDTVLAAMIQRCPGSTKLIPETTKTLAHPPLVLFGSVPSSIAKQIEFELEQNGIYVSGWLPGDKYDDLPVLNSDVYVCGINPFLSKTATNLMRRRKCQLINAPFPIGPDGTRSWINTIC
;
A
#
# COMPACT_ATOMS: atom_id res chain seq x y z
N GLU A 1 -22.09 19.90 22.35
CA GLU A 1 -21.05 18.99 22.91
C GLU A 1 -21.63 17.60 23.25
N GLU A 2 -22.73 17.49 24.03
CA GLU A 2 -23.34 16.18 24.34
C GLU A 2 -23.92 15.47 23.10
N SER A 3 -24.49 16.21 22.17
CA SER A 3 -25.02 15.66 20.91
C SER A 3 -23.91 15.12 20.01
N ASP A 4 -22.74 15.76 19.99
CA ASP A 4 -21.59 15.35 19.17
C ASP A 4 -20.93 14.07 19.73
N ILE A 5 -20.83 13.96 21.04
CA ILE A 5 -20.32 12.74 21.71
C ILE A 5 -21.28 11.57 21.50
N SER A 6 -22.59 11.82 21.54
CA SER A 6 -23.61 10.79 21.31
C SER A 6 -23.61 10.31 19.86
N ALA A 7 -23.39 11.21 18.88
CA ALA A 7 -23.25 10.87 17.46
C ALA A 7 -21.99 10.02 17.22
N GLN A 8 -20.84 10.42 17.75
CA GLN A 8 -19.58 9.66 17.62
C GLN A 8 -19.67 8.25 18.25
N LEU A 9 -20.35 8.12 19.39
CA LEU A 9 -20.60 6.82 20.02
C LEU A 9 -21.50 5.91 19.17
N ASN A 10 -22.50 6.47 18.50
CA ASN A 10 -23.34 5.71 17.59
C ASN A 10 -22.59 5.26 16.35
N ASP A 11 -21.77 6.11 15.78
CA ASP A 11 -20.92 5.79 14.63
C ASP A 11 -19.94 4.66 14.96
N TYR A 12 -19.31 4.70 16.13
CA TYR A 12 -18.42 3.62 16.59
C TYR A 12 -19.14 2.28 16.71
N LYS A 13 -20.33 2.26 17.35
CA LYS A 13 -21.11 1.02 17.53
C LYS A 13 -21.54 0.42 16.20
N GLU A 14 -21.94 1.26 15.24
CA GLU A 14 -22.38 0.80 13.93
C GLU A 14 -21.19 0.28 13.10
N LEU A 15 -20.06 0.97 13.11
CA LEU A 15 -18.83 0.49 12.45
C LEU A 15 -18.38 -0.85 13.05
N LYS A 16 -18.38 -0.97 14.37
CA LYS A 16 -18.05 -2.23 15.04
C LYS A 16 -18.97 -3.36 14.63
N ARG A 17 -20.27 -3.13 14.60
CA ARG A 17 -21.27 -4.12 14.17
C ARG A 17 -21.00 -4.60 12.75
N LEU A 18 -20.74 -3.66 11.81
CA LEU A 18 -20.45 -3.97 10.43
C LEU A 18 -19.13 -4.75 10.27
N CYS A 19 -18.09 -4.33 10.97
CA CYS A 19 -16.79 -5.03 10.91
C CYS A 19 -16.88 -6.45 11.48
N LEU A 20 -17.61 -6.67 12.57
CA LEU A 20 -17.85 -8.00 13.11
C LEU A 20 -18.65 -8.88 12.13
N GLN A 21 -19.66 -8.32 11.48
CA GLN A 21 -20.43 -9.02 10.45
C GLN A 21 -19.54 -9.42 9.26
N ILE A 22 -18.65 -8.53 8.81
CA ILE A 22 -17.68 -8.81 7.74
C ILE A 22 -16.70 -9.91 8.18
N LYS A 23 -16.20 -9.82 9.42
CA LYS A 23 -15.32 -10.85 10.00
C LYS A 23 -15.97 -12.24 9.96
N GLU A 24 -17.20 -12.35 10.45
CA GLU A 24 -17.93 -13.63 10.49
C GLU A 24 -18.24 -14.19 9.11
N GLN A 25 -18.62 -13.32 8.15
CA GLN A 25 -19.07 -13.76 6.83
C GLN A 25 -17.92 -14.00 5.84
N ARG A 26 -16.81 -13.28 5.97
CA ARG A 26 -15.75 -13.24 4.96
C ARG A 26 -14.39 -13.65 5.46
N ASN A 27 -14.16 -13.61 6.78
CA ASN A 27 -12.85 -13.87 7.42
C ASN A 27 -11.68 -13.18 6.69
N PRO A 28 -11.71 -11.85 6.52
CA PRO A 28 -10.70 -11.12 5.77
C PRO A 28 -9.39 -10.99 6.56
N SER A 29 -8.24 -10.96 5.87
CA SER A 29 -6.94 -10.65 6.48
C SER A 29 -6.77 -9.16 6.80
N VAL A 30 -7.56 -8.28 6.18
CA VAL A 30 -7.54 -6.83 6.38
C VAL A 30 -8.89 -6.22 6.02
N ILE A 31 -9.27 -5.15 6.70
CA ILE A 31 -10.42 -4.32 6.33
C ILE A 31 -9.90 -2.96 5.89
N VAL A 32 -10.28 -2.50 4.70
CA VAL A 32 -9.91 -1.18 4.20
C VAL A 32 -11.12 -0.25 4.29
N TRP A 33 -11.00 0.82 5.04
CA TRP A 33 -11.99 1.89 5.09
C TRP A 33 -11.62 2.97 4.08
N ILE A 34 -12.51 3.22 3.14
CA ILE A 34 -12.34 4.28 2.16
C ILE A 34 -13.24 5.44 2.56
N GLY A 35 -12.62 6.56 2.92
CA GLY A 35 -13.33 7.79 3.22
C GLY A 35 -14.07 8.31 1.97
N THR A 36 -15.36 8.59 2.12
CA THR A 36 -16.22 9.14 1.07
C THR A 36 -16.43 10.64 1.28
N CYS A 37 -17.04 11.30 0.30
CA CYS A 37 -17.47 12.70 0.44
C CYS A 37 -18.33 12.91 1.70
N THR A 38 -19.21 11.96 2.01
CA THR A 38 -20.07 12.02 3.19
C THR A 38 -19.26 12.02 4.48
N THR A 39 -18.28 11.11 4.61
CA THR A 39 -17.43 11.03 5.81
C THR A 39 -16.59 12.29 6.02
N GLU A 40 -16.19 12.96 4.93
CA GLU A 40 -15.49 14.24 5.01
C GLU A 40 -16.41 15.40 5.45
N ILE A 41 -17.63 15.46 4.91
CA ILE A 41 -18.60 16.50 5.27
C ILE A 41 -18.99 16.41 6.74
N ILE A 42 -19.25 15.23 7.26
CA ILE A 42 -19.59 15.01 8.67
C ILE A 42 -18.35 14.94 9.59
N LYS A 43 -17.15 15.10 9.03
CA LYS A 43 -15.87 15.09 9.74
C LYS A 43 -15.67 13.84 10.63
N MET A 44 -16.01 12.68 10.09
CA MET A 44 -15.87 11.41 10.81
C MET A 44 -14.40 11.09 11.10
N ASP A 45 -14.07 10.83 12.36
CA ASP A 45 -12.71 10.51 12.81
C ASP A 45 -12.36 9.03 12.58
N LEU A 46 -12.19 8.66 11.31
CA LEU A 46 -11.85 7.28 10.94
C LEU A 46 -10.50 6.84 11.50
N GLU A 47 -9.51 7.73 11.51
CA GLU A 47 -8.17 7.45 12.01
C GLU A 47 -8.12 7.26 13.53
N GLY A 48 -8.95 7.97 14.28
CA GLY A 48 -9.07 7.79 15.74
C GLY A 48 -9.82 6.51 16.11
N ILE A 49 -10.83 6.15 15.32
CA ILE A 49 -11.67 4.98 15.55
C ILE A 49 -10.96 3.66 15.14
N ALA A 50 -10.24 3.66 14.03
CA ALA A 50 -9.67 2.45 13.45
C ALA A 50 -8.75 1.67 14.39
N PRO A 51 -7.79 2.28 15.13
CA PRO A 51 -6.92 1.52 16.04
C PRO A 51 -7.66 0.84 17.20
N GLN A 52 -8.69 1.49 17.72
CA GLN A 52 -9.50 0.95 18.81
C GLN A 52 -10.28 -0.28 18.33
N LEU A 53 -10.92 -0.15 17.17
CA LEU A 53 -11.71 -1.22 16.60
C LEU A 53 -10.84 -2.39 16.12
N GLU A 54 -9.68 -2.11 15.54
CA GLU A 54 -8.67 -3.11 15.16
C GLU A 54 -8.27 -3.98 16.37
N ALA A 55 -8.03 -3.37 17.53
CA ALA A 55 -7.69 -4.09 18.76
C ALA A 55 -8.85 -4.97 19.28
N GLU A 56 -10.09 -4.56 19.06
CA GLU A 56 -11.25 -5.31 19.51
C GLU A 56 -11.63 -6.48 18.59
N ILE A 57 -11.46 -6.30 17.27
CA ILE A 57 -11.86 -7.33 16.30
C ILE A 57 -10.70 -8.23 15.88
N ASP A 58 -9.46 -7.90 16.26
CA ASP A 58 -8.24 -8.61 15.88
C ASP A 58 -8.12 -8.79 14.35
N ILE A 59 -8.40 -7.73 13.60
CA ILE A 59 -8.20 -7.65 12.15
C ILE A 59 -7.63 -6.26 11.85
N PRO A 60 -6.52 -6.16 11.08
CA PRO A 60 -5.96 -4.88 10.66
C PRO A 60 -6.96 -4.01 9.92
N ILE A 61 -7.03 -2.72 10.26
CA ILE A 61 -7.87 -1.74 9.57
C ILE A 61 -6.99 -0.67 8.93
N VAL A 62 -7.09 -0.52 7.62
CA VAL A 62 -6.38 0.51 6.86
C VAL A 62 -7.36 1.63 6.51
N VAL A 63 -7.03 2.86 6.89
CA VAL A 63 -7.85 4.03 6.55
C VAL A 63 -7.24 4.74 5.35
N ALA A 64 -8.03 4.90 4.28
CA ALA A 64 -7.66 5.65 3.09
C ALA A 64 -8.70 6.76 2.84
N ARG A 65 -8.30 8.02 3.01
CA ARG A 65 -9.14 9.18 2.69
C ARG A 65 -8.99 9.51 1.20
N ALA A 66 -9.77 8.83 0.38
CA ALA A 66 -9.78 8.97 -1.07
C ALA A 66 -11.17 9.45 -1.54
N ASN A 67 -11.59 10.61 -1.02
CA ASN A 67 -12.90 11.18 -1.36
C ASN A 67 -12.90 11.77 -2.78
N GLY A 68 -14.07 11.79 -3.41
CA GLY A 68 -14.24 12.31 -4.78
C GLY A 68 -14.38 13.83 -4.88
N LEU A 69 -14.27 14.57 -3.76
CA LEU A 69 -14.35 16.05 -3.76
C LEU A 69 -13.01 16.67 -4.16
N ASP A 70 -11.92 16.13 -3.62
CA ASP A 70 -10.58 16.71 -3.74
C ASP A 70 -9.67 15.91 -4.66
N TYR A 71 -10.03 14.66 -5.00
CA TYR A 71 -9.14 13.74 -5.67
C TYR A 71 -9.66 13.26 -7.03
N ALA A 72 -8.78 13.33 -8.02
CA ALA A 72 -8.95 12.59 -9.26
C ALA A 72 -8.69 11.08 -9.05
N PHE A 73 -9.10 10.24 -9.98
CA PHE A 73 -8.94 8.78 -9.91
C PHE A 73 -7.51 8.34 -9.55
N THR A 74 -6.52 8.93 -10.20
CA THR A 74 -5.09 8.61 -9.97
C THR A 74 -4.61 8.96 -8.56
N GLN A 75 -5.17 10.01 -7.95
CA GLN A 75 -4.87 10.40 -6.57
C GLN A 75 -5.51 9.44 -5.54
N GLY A 76 -6.60 8.78 -5.91
CA GLY A 76 -7.22 7.73 -5.11
C GLY A 76 -6.28 6.55 -4.93
N GLU A 77 -5.69 6.04 -6.01
CA GLU A 77 -4.69 4.97 -5.96
C GLU A 77 -3.50 5.38 -5.07
N ASP A 78 -2.91 6.55 -5.32
CA ASP A 78 -1.77 7.05 -4.57
C ASP A 78 -2.07 7.17 -3.06
N THR A 79 -3.29 7.57 -2.70
CA THR A 79 -3.71 7.67 -1.30
C THR A 79 -3.85 6.30 -0.63
N VAL A 80 -4.42 5.32 -1.33
CA VAL A 80 -4.57 3.95 -0.80
C VAL A 80 -3.20 3.30 -0.62
N LEU A 81 -2.34 3.35 -1.63
CA LEU A 81 -0.99 2.80 -1.54
C LEU A 81 -0.17 3.46 -0.43
N ALA A 82 -0.26 4.79 -0.29
CA ALA A 82 0.40 5.53 0.79
C ALA A 82 -0.10 5.10 2.19
N ALA A 83 -1.37 4.74 2.35
CA ALA A 83 -1.91 4.19 3.58
C ALA A 83 -1.41 2.75 3.84
N MET A 84 -1.33 1.92 2.81
CA MET A 84 -0.83 0.55 2.89
C MET A 84 0.64 0.46 3.31
N ILE A 85 1.49 1.42 2.93
CA ILE A 85 2.90 1.50 3.34
C ILE A 85 3.06 1.42 4.87
N GLN A 86 2.11 1.96 5.63
CA GLN A 86 2.18 1.94 7.09
C GLN A 86 2.05 0.53 7.66
N ARG A 87 1.44 -0.38 6.92
CA ARG A 87 1.22 -1.78 7.29
C ARG A 87 2.34 -2.72 6.83
N CYS A 88 3.20 -2.26 5.92
CA CYS A 88 4.32 -3.05 5.46
C CYS A 88 5.29 -3.34 6.62
N PRO A 89 5.84 -4.57 6.74
CA PRO A 89 6.85 -4.90 7.75
C PRO A 89 8.09 -4.00 7.62
N GLY A 90 8.68 -3.62 8.75
CA GLY A 90 9.89 -2.75 8.78
C GLY A 90 11.21 -3.51 8.95
N SER A 91 11.18 -4.75 9.40
CA SER A 91 12.38 -5.56 9.60
C SER A 91 12.16 -7.01 9.22
N THR A 92 13.22 -7.59 8.78
CA THR A 92 13.38 -8.96 8.30
C THR A 92 13.41 -9.99 9.42
N LYS A 93 12.34 -10.17 10.16
CA LYS A 93 12.25 -11.42 10.94
C LYS A 93 12.06 -12.66 10.07
N LEU A 94 11.84 -12.47 8.76
CA LEU A 94 11.54 -13.53 7.78
C LEU A 94 12.18 -13.30 6.40
N ILE A 95 13.40 -12.76 6.28
CA ILE A 95 14.13 -12.97 5.02
C ILE A 95 14.66 -14.41 5.11
N PRO A 96 14.24 -15.32 4.23
CA PRO A 96 14.89 -16.61 4.09
C PRO A 96 16.40 -16.37 3.86
N GLU A 97 17.26 -17.21 4.43
CA GLU A 97 18.73 -17.12 4.30
C GLU A 97 19.20 -17.09 2.83
N THR A 98 18.33 -17.49 1.90
CA THR A 98 18.54 -17.39 0.44
C THR A 98 18.75 -15.97 -0.08
N THR A 99 18.32 -14.93 0.64
CA THR A 99 18.51 -13.53 0.19
C THR A 99 19.91 -12.97 0.50
N LYS A 100 20.71 -13.66 1.32
CA LYS A 100 22.09 -13.23 1.63
C LYS A 100 23.09 -13.41 0.49
N THR A 101 22.69 -14.09 -0.59
CA THR A 101 23.54 -14.38 -1.76
C THR A 101 23.16 -13.59 -3.01
N LEU A 102 22.18 -12.69 -2.94
CA LEU A 102 21.83 -11.87 -4.08
C LEU A 102 22.91 -10.79 -4.32
N ALA A 103 23.41 -10.74 -5.56
CA ALA A 103 24.42 -9.76 -5.99
C ALA A 103 23.90 -8.32 -5.97
N HIS A 104 22.58 -8.12 -5.88
CA HIS A 104 21.90 -6.83 -5.89
C HIS A 104 20.98 -6.67 -4.68
N PRO A 105 20.79 -5.41 -4.20
CA PRO A 105 19.86 -5.12 -3.11
C PRO A 105 18.41 -5.42 -3.52
N PRO A 106 17.51 -5.68 -2.55
CA PRO A 106 16.11 -6.00 -2.83
C PRO A 106 15.40 -4.82 -3.49
N LEU A 107 14.67 -5.11 -4.59
CA LEU A 107 13.85 -4.14 -5.32
C LEU A 107 12.36 -4.40 -5.05
N VAL A 108 11.63 -3.37 -4.64
CA VAL A 108 10.18 -3.39 -4.53
C VAL A 108 9.59 -2.46 -5.60
N LEU A 109 8.66 -2.99 -6.38
CA LEU A 109 7.90 -2.21 -7.37
C LEU A 109 6.60 -1.71 -6.76
N PHE A 110 6.20 -0.47 -7.10
CA PHE A 110 4.95 0.09 -6.60
C PHE A 110 4.10 0.71 -7.71
N GLY A 111 2.79 0.46 -7.62
CA GLY A 111 1.77 0.83 -8.59
C GLY A 111 0.92 -0.37 -9.00
N SER A 112 -0.37 -0.15 -9.23
CA SER A 112 -1.31 -1.23 -9.56
C SER A 112 -1.22 -1.62 -11.03
N VAL A 113 -0.99 -2.90 -11.26
CA VAL A 113 -1.09 -3.53 -12.59
C VAL A 113 -1.75 -4.89 -12.45
N PRO A 114 -2.38 -5.43 -13.51
CA PRO A 114 -2.84 -6.82 -13.50
C PRO A 114 -1.70 -7.79 -13.19
N SER A 115 -1.98 -8.85 -12.42
CA SER A 115 -0.96 -9.84 -12.00
C SER A 115 -0.23 -10.50 -13.18
N SER A 116 -0.87 -10.61 -14.35
CA SER A 116 -0.23 -11.09 -15.59
C SER A 116 0.87 -10.15 -16.07
N ILE A 117 0.63 -8.84 -15.97
CA ILE A 117 1.62 -7.81 -16.35
C ILE A 117 2.74 -7.76 -15.31
N ALA A 118 2.42 -7.84 -14.01
CA ALA A 118 3.42 -7.89 -12.95
C ALA A 118 4.41 -9.04 -13.19
N LYS A 119 3.92 -10.26 -13.44
CA LYS A 119 4.76 -11.43 -13.74
C LYS A 119 5.61 -11.27 -14.98
N GLN A 120 5.10 -10.60 -16.03
CA GLN A 120 5.87 -10.33 -17.22
C GLN A 120 7.00 -9.32 -16.95
N ILE A 121 6.73 -8.28 -16.17
CA ILE A 121 7.74 -7.32 -15.74
C ILE A 121 8.83 -8.01 -14.89
N GLU A 122 8.43 -8.86 -13.94
CA GLU A 122 9.37 -9.65 -13.14
C GLU A 122 10.26 -10.51 -14.03
N PHE A 123 9.67 -11.25 -14.96
CA PHE A 123 10.42 -12.09 -15.88
C PHE A 123 11.46 -11.29 -16.70
N GLU A 124 11.09 -10.13 -17.23
CA GLU A 124 12.00 -9.27 -17.98
C GLU A 124 13.14 -8.72 -17.10
N LEU A 125 12.86 -8.36 -15.85
CA LEU A 125 13.87 -7.92 -14.89
C LEU A 125 14.83 -9.07 -14.52
N GLU A 126 14.31 -10.28 -14.27
CA GLU A 126 15.10 -11.47 -13.98
C GLU A 126 16.05 -11.83 -15.12
N GLN A 127 15.63 -11.68 -16.40
CA GLN A 127 16.50 -11.88 -17.57
C GLN A 127 17.68 -10.89 -17.59
N ASN A 128 17.54 -9.75 -16.92
CA ASN A 128 18.58 -8.73 -16.76
C ASN A 128 19.31 -8.84 -15.40
N GLY A 129 19.09 -9.92 -14.65
CA GLY A 129 19.75 -10.18 -13.37
C GLY A 129 19.18 -9.40 -12.18
N ILE A 130 18.01 -8.77 -12.33
CA ILE A 130 17.36 -7.98 -11.29
C ILE A 130 16.24 -8.79 -10.65
N TYR A 131 16.33 -9.00 -9.34
CA TYR A 131 15.33 -9.72 -8.57
C TYR A 131 14.34 -8.75 -7.91
N VAL A 132 13.05 -8.92 -8.20
CA VAL A 132 11.96 -8.19 -7.53
C VAL A 132 11.61 -8.89 -6.23
N SER A 133 11.83 -8.24 -5.11
CA SER A 133 11.57 -8.78 -3.76
C SER A 133 10.12 -8.60 -3.31
N GLY A 134 9.33 -7.82 -4.03
CA GLY A 134 7.91 -7.64 -3.74
C GLY A 134 7.24 -6.51 -4.53
N TRP A 135 5.92 -6.46 -4.39
CA TRP A 135 5.05 -5.48 -5.02
C TRP A 135 4.22 -4.73 -3.98
N LEU A 136 3.94 -3.46 -4.28
CA LEU A 136 2.96 -2.67 -3.55
C LEU A 136 1.94 -2.10 -4.56
N PRO A 137 0.68 -2.57 -4.53
CA PRO A 137 0.12 -3.55 -3.61
C PRO A 137 0.59 -4.98 -3.88
N GLY A 138 0.67 -5.83 -2.87
CA GLY A 138 0.82 -7.27 -3.01
C GLY A 138 -0.50 -7.93 -3.42
N ASP A 139 -0.44 -9.18 -3.89
CA ASP A 139 -1.64 -9.96 -4.24
C ASP A 139 -2.51 -10.26 -3.01
N LYS A 140 -1.90 -10.37 -1.83
CA LYS A 140 -2.56 -10.56 -0.52
C LYS A 140 -1.97 -9.61 0.50
N TYR A 141 -2.73 -9.36 1.56
CA TYR A 141 -2.27 -8.52 2.67
C TYR A 141 -1.01 -9.08 3.35
N ASP A 142 -0.93 -10.40 3.47
CA ASP A 142 0.20 -11.09 4.11
C ASP A 142 1.48 -11.07 3.24
N ASP A 143 1.33 -10.77 1.93
CA ASP A 143 2.44 -10.66 0.98
C ASP A 143 2.98 -9.22 0.86
N LEU A 144 2.58 -8.32 1.77
CA LEU A 144 3.11 -6.96 1.78
C LEU A 144 4.63 -6.94 1.93
N PRO A 145 5.35 -6.16 1.09
CA PRO A 145 6.80 -6.19 1.06
C PRO A 145 7.42 -5.62 2.33
N VAL A 146 8.57 -6.15 2.72
CA VAL A 146 9.41 -5.56 3.76
C VAL A 146 10.00 -4.26 3.25
N LEU A 147 9.86 -3.18 4.02
CA LEU A 147 10.30 -1.84 3.65
C LEU A 147 11.24 -1.26 4.72
N ASN A 148 12.49 -1.02 4.35
CA ASN A 148 13.51 -0.41 5.20
C ASN A 148 14.54 0.36 4.35
N SER A 149 15.60 0.86 4.97
CA SER A 149 16.66 1.65 4.31
C SER A 149 17.48 0.91 3.25
N ASP A 150 17.46 -0.42 3.27
CA ASP A 150 18.28 -1.25 2.38
C ASP A 150 17.49 -1.65 1.12
N VAL A 151 16.21 -1.29 1.06
CA VAL A 151 15.29 -1.62 -0.03
C VAL A 151 15.25 -0.50 -1.05
N TYR A 152 15.47 -0.85 -2.31
CA TYR A 152 15.22 0.02 -3.44
C TYR A 152 13.75 -0.06 -3.87
N VAL A 153 13.19 1.07 -4.26
CA VAL A 153 11.79 1.15 -4.70
C VAL A 153 11.70 1.86 -6.03
N CYS A 154 10.89 1.34 -6.95
CA CYS A 154 10.67 1.94 -8.26
C CYS A 154 9.17 1.96 -8.61
N GLY A 155 8.67 3.12 -9.06
CA GLY A 155 7.29 3.26 -9.53
C GLY A 155 7.13 2.72 -10.96
N ILE A 156 6.00 2.06 -11.19
CA ILE A 156 5.63 1.56 -12.53
C ILE A 156 4.55 2.41 -13.19
N ASN A 157 3.84 3.22 -12.41
CA ASN A 157 2.79 4.14 -12.86
C ASN A 157 3.15 5.59 -12.54
N PRO A 158 2.73 6.57 -13.38
CA PRO A 158 2.78 7.97 -13.01
C PRO A 158 1.80 8.30 -11.88
N PHE A 159 1.92 9.50 -11.30
CA PHE A 159 1.00 10.06 -10.30
C PHE A 159 1.02 9.40 -8.90
N LEU A 160 2.08 8.68 -8.54
CA LEU A 160 2.26 8.03 -7.23
C LEU A 160 3.24 8.80 -6.32
N SER A 161 3.17 10.12 -6.34
CA SER A 161 4.11 10.99 -5.60
C SER A 161 3.98 10.90 -4.08
N LYS A 162 2.76 10.73 -3.57
CA LYS A 162 2.49 10.56 -2.13
C LYS A 162 3.05 9.23 -1.63
N THR A 163 2.85 8.16 -2.40
CA THR A 163 3.41 6.83 -2.17
C THR A 163 4.94 6.89 -2.16
N ALA A 164 5.57 7.43 -3.21
CA ALA A 164 7.02 7.60 -3.30
C ALA A 164 7.58 8.41 -2.10
N THR A 165 6.92 9.51 -1.75
CA THR A 165 7.32 10.34 -0.60
C THR A 165 7.24 9.57 0.72
N ASN A 166 6.21 8.77 0.94
CA ASN A 166 6.06 7.96 2.15
C ASN A 166 7.11 6.83 2.21
N LEU A 167 7.40 6.18 1.09
CA LEU A 167 8.47 5.18 1.01
C LEU A 167 9.83 5.78 1.39
N MET A 168 10.19 6.94 0.84
CA MET A 168 11.44 7.62 1.16
C MET A 168 11.48 8.17 2.59
N ARG A 169 10.44 8.89 3.02
CA ARG A 169 10.49 9.63 4.30
C ARG A 169 10.18 8.76 5.51
N ARG A 170 9.19 7.88 5.41
CA ARG A 170 8.73 7.06 6.55
C ARG A 170 9.46 5.73 6.64
N ARG A 171 9.73 5.09 5.52
CA ARG A 171 10.39 3.78 5.46
C ARG A 171 11.88 3.87 5.15
N LYS A 172 12.36 5.06 4.75
CA LYS A 172 13.77 5.32 4.40
C LYS A 172 14.25 4.53 3.17
N CYS A 173 13.32 3.99 2.37
CA CYS A 173 13.65 3.30 1.14
C CYS A 173 14.39 4.20 0.15
N GLN A 174 15.18 3.61 -0.72
CA GLN A 174 15.94 4.29 -1.77
C GLN A 174 15.11 4.32 -3.05
N LEU A 175 14.64 5.51 -3.45
CA LEU A 175 13.83 5.66 -4.66
C LEU A 175 14.73 5.66 -5.91
N ILE A 176 14.45 4.74 -6.84
CA ILE A 176 15.00 4.77 -8.19
C ILE A 176 14.12 5.68 -9.04
N ASN A 177 14.68 6.80 -9.49
CA ASN A 177 13.99 7.73 -10.37
C ASN A 177 14.17 7.30 -11.82
N ALA A 178 13.31 6.40 -12.29
CA ALA A 178 13.30 5.88 -13.64
C ALA A 178 12.09 6.39 -14.43
N PRO A 179 12.15 6.45 -15.77
CA PRO A 179 10.96 6.66 -16.59
C PRO A 179 9.98 5.49 -16.39
N PHE A 180 8.71 5.68 -16.76
CA PHE A 180 7.74 4.58 -16.60
C PHE A 180 7.84 3.57 -17.76
N PRO A 181 7.60 2.27 -17.52
CA PRO A 181 7.67 1.22 -18.53
C PRO A 181 6.46 1.24 -19.47
N ILE A 182 6.31 2.31 -20.24
CA ILE A 182 5.20 2.52 -21.19
C ILE A 182 5.74 2.37 -22.61
N GLY A 183 5.25 1.35 -23.30
CA GLY A 183 5.72 1.01 -24.65
C GLY A 183 7.16 0.45 -24.68
N PRO A 184 7.65 -0.01 -25.85
CA PRO A 184 8.95 -0.68 -25.95
C PRO A 184 10.13 0.19 -25.52
N ASP A 185 10.14 1.44 -25.96
CA ASP A 185 11.26 2.37 -25.66
C ASP A 185 11.24 2.81 -24.20
N GLY A 186 10.05 3.09 -23.64
CA GLY A 186 9.90 3.40 -22.23
C GLY A 186 10.33 2.23 -21.34
N THR A 187 9.92 1.01 -21.66
CA THR A 187 10.31 -0.20 -20.92
C THR A 187 11.81 -0.43 -20.99
N ARG A 188 12.43 -0.29 -22.16
CA ARG A 188 13.89 -0.41 -22.32
C ARG A 188 14.63 0.64 -21.48
N SER A 189 14.19 1.90 -21.53
CA SER A 189 14.80 2.98 -20.75
C SER A 189 14.63 2.75 -19.25
N TRP A 190 13.48 2.24 -18.82
CA TRP A 190 13.18 1.90 -17.44
C TRP A 190 14.09 0.78 -16.92
N ILE A 191 14.22 -0.33 -17.66
CA ILE A 191 15.12 -1.44 -17.31
C ILE A 191 16.57 -0.93 -17.22
N ASN A 192 17.05 -0.19 -18.21
CA ASN A 192 18.43 0.35 -18.22
C ASN A 192 18.70 1.31 -17.04
N THR A 193 17.68 1.93 -16.47
CA THR A 193 17.85 2.82 -15.31
C THR A 193 17.89 2.05 -13.99
N ILE A 194 17.27 0.88 -13.94
CA ILE A 194 17.26 0.01 -12.76
C ILE A 194 18.53 -0.85 -12.69
N CYS A 195 19.06 -1.28 -13.85
CA CYS A 195 20.36 -1.97 -13.96
C CYS A 195 21.53 -1.05 -13.61
#